data_38d38dd655b3a7518c1a66a7653b98dc
#
_entry.id   38d38dd655b3a7518c1a66a7653b98dc
#
_cell.length_a   1.000
_cell.length_b   1.000
_cell.length_c   1.000
_cell.angle_alpha   90.00
_cell.angle_beta   90.00
_cell.angle_gamma   90.00
#
_symmetry.space_group_name_H-M   'P 1'
#
loop_
_entity.id
_entity.type
_entity.pdbx_description
1 polymer ?
#
loop_
_entity_poly.entity_id
_entity_poly.type
_entity_poly.pdbx_seq_one_letter_code
_entity_poly.pdbx_strand_id
1 'polypeptide(L)'
;AVVTWESDIVPDGHGYHCHPWNGEQPGSRVESYSSVAQEASVFRQMHGKRVYGRPFFCNEFNYVFPNPYQYESPVAFAAYAALNNWSTIATHTPAVYLKIPKNMALHSFDTGNNPVLRAGEYLASLFFRRGDVKSAPHRIAIMSSKKEVFSPGRSSSVVAPVLSRLTLLTDASVMFSDIQPAPTMPKLPRPDWV
;
A
#
# COMPACT_ATOMS: atom_id res chain seq x y z
N ALA A 1 -6.14 6.95 11.98
CA ALA A 1 -7.02 7.59 10.98
C ALA A 1 -7.89 8.67 11.60
N VAL A 2 -8.64 8.41 12.70
CA VAL A 2 -9.48 9.46 13.36
C VAL A 2 -8.63 10.62 13.85
N VAL A 3 -7.58 10.33 14.61
CA VAL A 3 -6.65 11.36 15.12
C VAL A 3 -5.99 12.12 13.96
N THR A 4 -5.60 11.43 12.92
CA THR A 4 -5.02 12.05 11.71
C THR A 4 -5.99 13.04 11.07
N TRP A 5 -7.27 12.70 11.01
CA TRP A 5 -8.28 13.59 10.46
C TRP A 5 -8.45 14.86 11.29
N GLU A 6 -8.59 14.71 12.60
CA GLU A 6 -8.78 15.83 13.53
C GLU A 6 -7.55 16.76 13.62
N SER A 7 -6.37 16.24 13.38
CA SER A 7 -5.09 16.96 13.53
C SER A 7 -4.51 17.53 12.24
N ASP A 8 -5.22 17.43 11.11
CA ASP A 8 -4.72 17.83 9.77
C ASP A 8 -3.41 17.16 9.33
N ILE A 9 -3.05 16.06 9.97
CA ILE A 9 -1.87 15.27 9.64
C ILE A 9 -2.15 14.41 8.40
N VAL A 10 -1.16 14.27 7.54
CA VAL A 10 -1.25 13.39 6.37
C VAL A 10 -1.17 11.93 6.80
N PRO A 11 -2.15 11.07 6.44
CA PRO A 11 -2.07 9.65 6.72
C PRO A 11 -0.89 9.00 5.99
N ASP A 12 -0.17 8.15 6.67
CA ASP A 12 0.87 7.34 6.07
C ASP A 12 0.65 5.85 6.29
N GLY A 13 1.36 5.04 5.53
CA GLY A 13 1.30 3.60 5.61
C GLY A 13 2.65 2.95 5.41
N HIS A 14 2.91 1.94 6.22
CA HIS A 14 4.03 1.02 6.06
C HIS A 14 3.51 -0.35 5.68
N GLY A 15 4.22 -1.06 4.81
CA GLY A 15 3.88 -2.41 4.43
C GLY A 15 5.09 -3.18 3.93
N TYR A 16 5.27 -4.38 4.46
CA TYR A 16 6.31 -5.28 4.04
C TYR A 16 5.71 -6.62 3.67
N HIS A 17 6.10 -7.11 2.51
CA HIS A 17 5.71 -8.45 2.08
C HIS A 17 6.72 -9.47 2.60
N CYS A 18 6.24 -10.45 3.35
CA CYS A 18 7.07 -11.49 3.94
C CYS A 18 8.17 -10.92 4.85
N HIS A 19 7.82 -10.02 5.76
CA HIS A 19 8.77 -9.47 6.73
C HIS A 19 9.46 -10.59 7.52
N PRO A 20 10.78 -10.53 7.75
CA PRO A 20 11.49 -11.55 8.49
C PRO A 20 10.91 -11.75 9.89
N TRP A 21 10.63 -12.99 10.23
CA TRP A 21 10.32 -13.36 11.60
C TRP A 21 11.54 -13.08 12.49
N ASN A 22 11.32 -12.46 13.63
CA ASN A 22 12.39 -12.12 14.56
C ASN A 22 13.48 -11.19 13.96
N GLY A 23 13.11 -10.33 13.02
CA GLY A 23 14.05 -9.43 12.35
C GLY A 23 15.09 -10.20 11.52
N GLU A 24 16.33 -9.72 11.51
CA GLU A 24 17.44 -10.34 10.76
C GLU A 24 18.38 -11.15 11.66
N GLN A 25 17.88 -11.65 12.78
CA GLN A 25 18.65 -12.47 13.71
C GLN A 25 18.88 -13.90 13.18
N PRO A 26 19.94 -14.58 13.60
CA PRO A 26 20.14 -15.98 13.25
C PRO A 26 18.90 -16.84 13.55
N GLY A 27 18.50 -17.67 12.59
CA GLY A 27 17.29 -18.47 12.67
C GLY A 27 16.00 -17.76 12.26
N SER A 28 16.06 -16.50 11.84
CA SER A 28 14.94 -15.79 11.25
C SER A 28 14.43 -16.51 9.99
N ARG A 29 13.12 -16.44 9.79
CA ARG A 29 12.44 -17.05 8.64
C ARG A 29 11.72 -15.97 7.85
N VAL A 30 11.74 -16.14 6.54
CA VAL A 30 10.97 -15.31 5.58
C VAL A 30 9.99 -16.22 4.89
N GLU A 31 8.73 -15.84 4.89
CA GLU A 31 7.72 -16.49 4.04
C GLU A 31 8.02 -16.23 2.57
N SER A 32 7.54 -17.11 1.70
CA SER A 32 7.89 -17.05 0.28
C SER A 32 6.65 -17.36 -0.56
N TYR A 33 5.87 -16.33 -0.85
CA TYR A 33 4.70 -16.45 -1.72
C TYR A 33 4.50 -15.19 -2.57
N SER A 34 3.75 -15.34 -3.67
CA SER A 34 3.37 -14.23 -4.55
C SER A 34 2.23 -13.43 -3.92
N SER A 35 2.41 -12.12 -3.79
CA SER A 35 1.31 -11.24 -3.38
C SER A 35 0.26 -11.10 -4.48
N VAL A 36 0.67 -11.12 -5.74
CA VAL A 36 -0.24 -11.04 -6.88
C VAL A 36 -1.16 -12.26 -6.91
N ALA A 37 -0.61 -13.46 -6.69
CA ALA A 37 -1.41 -14.69 -6.59
C ALA A 37 -2.40 -14.68 -5.41
N GLN A 38 -2.15 -13.82 -4.41
CA GLN A 38 -3.05 -13.59 -3.28
C GLN A 38 -3.86 -12.28 -3.42
N GLU A 39 -4.24 -11.95 -4.63
CA GLU A 39 -5.06 -10.76 -4.92
C GLU A 39 -4.45 -9.46 -4.38
N ALA A 40 -3.15 -9.29 -4.51
CA ALA A 40 -2.42 -8.11 -4.02
C ALA A 40 -2.65 -7.82 -2.51
N SER A 41 -2.71 -8.85 -1.69
CA SER A 41 -3.10 -8.78 -0.27
C SER A 41 -2.30 -7.76 0.54
N VAL A 42 -0.96 -7.68 0.33
CA VAL A 42 -0.10 -6.74 1.04
C VAL A 42 -0.48 -5.29 0.77
N PHE A 43 -0.86 -4.96 -0.46
CA PHE A 43 -1.28 -3.60 -0.82
C PHE A 43 -2.68 -3.30 -0.28
N ARG A 44 -3.59 -4.26 -0.36
CA ARG A 44 -4.96 -4.11 0.14
C ARG A 44 -5.04 -3.86 1.65
N GLN A 45 -4.04 -4.30 2.41
CA GLN A 45 -3.96 -4.01 3.85
C GLN A 45 -3.77 -2.52 4.15
N MET A 46 -3.23 -1.75 3.22
CA MET A 46 -2.98 -0.31 3.42
C MET A 46 -4.22 0.56 3.21
N HIS A 47 -5.26 0.06 2.54
CA HIS A 47 -6.44 0.88 2.22
C HIS A 47 -7.16 1.40 3.47
N GLY A 48 -7.19 0.64 4.56
CA GLY A 48 -7.79 1.06 5.84
C GLY A 48 -7.05 2.23 6.53
N LYS A 49 -5.85 2.57 6.06
CA LYS A 49 -5.08 3.72 6.53
C LYS A 49 -5.38 4.98 5.74
N ARG A 50 -6.01 4.86 4.57
CA ARG A 50 -6.37 6.00 3.72
C ARG A 50 -7.63 6.67 4.23
N VAL A 51 -7.57 7.99 4.37
CA VAL A 51 -8.70 8.82 4.78
C VAL A 51 -9.24 9.54 3.56
N TYR A 52 -10.56 9.48 3.35
CA TYR A 52 -11.23 10.12 2.23
C TYR A 52 -10.96 11.63 2.20
N GLY A 53 -10.59 12.13 1.04
CA GLY A 53 -10.30 13.55 0.85
C GLY A 53 -8.94 14.00 1.41
N ARG A 54 -8.10 13.09 1.89
CA ARG A 54 -6.74 13.39 2.35
C ARG A 54 -5.70 12.75 1.43
N PRO A 55 -4.53 13.38 1.23
CA PRO A 55 -3.41 12.72 0.59
C PRO A 55 -2.99 11.50 1.41
N PHE A 56 -2.40 10.50 0.76
CA PHE A 56 -1.88 9.31 1.42
C PHE A 56 -0.45 9.04 0.97
N PHE A 57 0.42 8.81 1.93
CA PHE A 57 1.82 8.48 1.70
C PHE A 57 2.08 7.05 2.13
N CYS A 58 2.67 6.25 1.26
CA CYS A 58 3.32 5.01 1.68
C CYS A 58 4.82 5.31 1.74
N ASN A 59 5.31 5.58 2.94
CA ASN A 59 6.69 6.01 3.17
C ASN A 59 7.64 4.85 3.48
N GLU A 60 7.10 3.65 3.69
CA GLU A 60 7.90 2.43 3.83
C GLU A 60 7.19 1.24 3.17
N PHE A 61 7.86 0.66 2.18
CA PHE A 61 7.39 -0.56 1.52
C PHE A 61 8.57 -1.36 0.98
N ASN A 62 8.53 -2.69 1.12
CA ASN A 62 9.44 -3.58 0.42
C ASN A 62 8.91 -5.03 0.37
N TYR A 63 9.40 -5.79 -0.62
CA TYR A 63 9.40 -7.26 -0.62
C TYR A 63 10.76 -7.73 -0.15
N VAL A 64 10.76 -8.44 0.95
CA VAL A 64 12.00 -8.75 1.67
C VAL A 64 12.75 -9.90 0.99
N PHE A 65 14.07 -9.75 0.83
CA PHE A 65 14.94 -10.84 0.38
C PHE A 65 15.02 -11.95 1.48
N PRO A 66 15.00 -13.25 1.12
CA PRO A 66 15.16 -13.83 -0.22
C PRO A 66 13.85 -14.26 -0.93
N ASN A 67 12.77 -13.53 -0.81
CA ASN A 67 11.53 -13.88 -1.49
C ASN A 67 11.73 -13.93 -3.02
N PRO A 68 11.48 -15.06 -3.70
CA PRO A 68 11.65 -15.19 -5.14
C PRO A 68 10.67 -14.33 -5.95
N TYR A 69 9.62 -13.82 -5.34
CA TYR A 69 8.63 -12.95 -5.97
C TYR A 69 8.95 -11.46 -5.84
N GLN A 70 10.16 -11.09 -5.45
CA GLN A 70 10.57 -9.69 -5.34
C GLN A 70 10.35 -8.87 -6.61
N TYR A 71 10.38 -9.50 -7.79
CA TYR A 71 10.13 -8.85 -9.07
C TYR A 71 8.73 -8.23 -9.17
N GLU A 72 7.76 -8.71 -8.40
CA GLU A 72 6.42 -8.13 -8.35
C GLU A 72 6.42 -6.74 -7.70
N SER A 73 7.33 -6.54 -6.75
CA SER A 73 7.30 -5.40 -5.82
C SER A 73 7.18 -4.04 -6.51
N PRO A 74 8.16 -3.56 -7.30
CA PRO A 74 8.10 -2.19 -7.79
C PRO A 74 6.91 -1.96 -8.74
N VAL A 75 6.65 -2.95 -9.58
CA VAL A 75 5.62 -2.86 -10.62
C VAL A 75 4.23 -2.90 -10.02
N ALA A 76 3.93 -3.91 -9.20
CA ALA A 76 2.63 -4.06 -8.57
C ALA A 76 2.35 -2.93 -7.56
N PHE A 77 3.37 -2.51 -6.81
CA PHE A 77 3.27 -1.40 -5.88
C PHE A 77 2.88 -0.09 -6.57
N ALA A 78 3.62 0.27 -7.62
CA ALA A 78 3.37 1.49 -8.37
C ALA A 78 2.01 1.47 -9.09
N ALA A 79 1.65 0.33 -9.70
CA ALA A 79 0.36 0.17 -10.38
C ALA A 79 -0.81 0.31 -9.39
N TYR A 80 -0.72 -0.37 -8.25
CA TYR A 80 -1.75 -0.29 -7.21
C TYR A 80 -1.87 1.11 -6.60
N ALA A 81 -0.73 1.76 -6.33
CA ALA A 81 -0.69 3.12 -5.81
C ALA A 81 -1.30 4.13 -6.78
N ALA A 82 -0.98 4.02 -8.07
CA ALA A 82 -1.56 4.87 -9.12
C ALA A 82 -3.07 4.64 -9.26
N LEU A 83 -3.51 3.38 -9.32
CA LEU A 83 -4.92 3.02 -9.39
C LEU A 83 -5.71 3.62 -8.22
N ASN A 84 -5.15 3.59 -7.03
CA ASN A 84 -5.75 4.11 -5.81
C ASN A 84 -5.44 5.58 -5.52
N ASN A 85 -4.88 6.31 -6.48
CA ASN A 85 -4.59 7.75 -6.36
C ASN A 85 -3.79 8.11 -5.10
N TRP A 86 -2.76 7.34 -4.78
CA TRP A 86 -1.85 7.66 -3.69
C TRP A 86 -0.98 8.87 -4.05
N SER A 87 -0.59 9.65 -3.07
CA SER A 87 0.18 10.87 -3.29
C SER A 87 1.68 10.62 -3.38
N THR A 88 2.17 9.63 -2.63
CA THR A 88 3.61 9.29 -2.59
C THR A 88 3.80 7.81 -2.26
N ILE A 89 4.82 7.23 -2.88
CA ILE A 89 5.33 5.90 -2.57
C ILE A 89 6.84 5.97 -2.36
N ALA A 90 7.34 5.24 -1.36
CA ALA A 90 8.76 5.11 -1.09
C ALA A 90 9.11 3.66 -0.75
N THR A 91 10.14 3.14 -1.39
CA THR A 91 10.71 1.85 -1.06
C THR A 91 11.65 1.99 0.14
N HIS A 92 11.46 1.18 1.17
CA HIS A 92 12.33 1.15 2.34
C HIS A 92 13.58 0.34 2.03
N THR A 93 14.63 1.02 1.62
CA THR A 93 15.89 0.40 1.19
C THR A 93 16.98 1.43 0.96
N PRO A 94 18.26 1.06 1.11
CA PRO A 94 19.32 1.78 0.46
C PRO A 94 19.19 1.62 -1.07
N ALA A 95 18.73 2.66 -1.74
CA ALA A 95 18.55 2.64 -3.20
C ALA A 95 19.86 2.84 -3.97
N VAL A 96 20.84 3.46 -3.34
CA VAL A 96 22.14 3.81 -3.93
C VAL A 96 23.27 3.49 -2.96
N TYR A 97 24.25 2.75 -3.44
CA TYR A 97 25.50 2.53 -2.71
C TYR A 97 26.62 3.35 -3.36
N LEU A 98 27.21 4.27 -2.61
CA LEU A 98 28.36 5.05 -3.06
C LEU A 98 29.66 4.21 -3.09
N LYS A 99 29.73 3.19 -2.26
CA LYS A 99 30.79 2.18 -2.27
C LYS A 99 30.15 0.81 -2.08
N ILE A 100 30.43 -0.09 -3.01
CA ILE A 100 30.03 -1.49 -2.90
C ILE A 100 31.21 -2.26 -2.30
N PRO A 101 31.11 -2.78 -1.07
CA PRO A 101 32.16 -3.63 -0.49
C PRO A 101 32.33 -4.90 -1.33
N LYS A 102 33.57 -5.37 -1.47
CA LYS A 102 33.88 -6.55 -2.28
C LYS A 102 33.11 -7.83 -1.90
N ASN A 103 32.66 -7.93 -0.67
CA ASN A 103 31.96 -9.10 -0.10
C ASN A 103 30.59 -8.75 0.42
N MET A 104 29.89 -7.83 -0.22
CA MET A 104 28.57 -7.43 0.23
C MET A 104 27.54 -8.51 -0.11
N ALA A 105 26.98 -9.14 0.91
CA ALA A 105 25.80 -9.98 0.79
C ALA A 105 24.57 -9.10 0.57
N LEU A 106 23.56 -9.64 -0.11
CA LEU A 106 22.25 -8.98 -0.18
C LEU A 106 21.61 -8.96 1.21
N HIS A 107 21.24 -7.78 1.63
CA HIS A 107 20.51 -7.58 2.87
C HIS A 107 19.01 -7.74 2.62
N SER A 108 18.22 -8.04 3.66
CA SER A 108 16.78 -8.28 3.53
C SER A 108 16.01 -7.16 2.84
N PHE A 109 16.47 -5.92 2.98
CA PHE A 109 15.81 -4.75 2.40
C PHE A 109 16.55 -4.14 1.20
N ASP A 110 17.60 -4.79 0.70
CA ASP A 110 18.40 -4.23 -0.38
C ASP A 110 17.66 -4.22 -1.73
N THR A 111 17.57 -3.04 -2.31
CA THR A 111 17.16 -2.84 -3.70
C THR A 111 18.33 -2.45 -4.58
N GLY A 112 19.26 -1.65 -4.07
CA GLY A 112 20.37 -1.06 -4.83
C GLY A 112 21.24 -2.08 -5.54
N ASN A 113 21.45 -3.23 -4.95
CA ASN A 113 22.26 -4.34 -5.49
C ASN A 113 21.44 -5.42 -6.19
N ASN A 114 20.12 -5.28 -6.24
CA ASN A 114 19.26 -6.24 -6.90
C ASN A 114 18.86 -5.73 -8.30
N PRO A 115 19.41 -6.30 -9.38
CA PRO A 115 19.16 -5.80 -10.73
C PRO A 115 17.70 -5.93 -11.16
N VAL A 116 16.98 -6.91 -10.63
CA VAL A 116 15.55 -7.12 -10.94
C VAL A 116 14.72 -6.00 -10.32
N LEU A 117 14.95 -5.69 -9.05
CA LEU A 117 14.26 -4.58 -8.38
C LEU A 117 14.62 -3.24 -9.02
N ARG A 118 15.88 -3.03 -9.37
CA ARG A 118 16.32 -1.81 -10.07
C ARG A 118 15.61 -1.63 -11.42
N ALA A 119 15.50 -2.67 -12.23
CA ALA A 119 14.73 -2.61 -13.46
C ALA A 119 13.25 -2.32 -13.22
N GLY A 120 12.68 -2.95 -12.18
CA GLY A 120 11.29 -2.71 -11.77
C GLY A 120 11.02 -1.27 -11.30
N GLU A 121 11.98 -0.59 -10.69
CA GLU A 121 11.85 0.83 -10.28
C GLU A 121 11.67 1.79 -11.47
N TYR A 122 12.30 1.51 -12.62
CA TYR A 122 12.04 2.28 -13.83
C TYR A 122 10.60 2.13 -14.29
N LEU A 123 10.07 0.90 -14.30
CA LEU A 123 8.66 0.64 -14.64
C LEU A 123 7.73 1.30 -13.61
N ALA A 124 8.05 1.23 -12.33
CA ALA A 124 7.32 1.90 -11.27
C ALA A 124 7.22 3.41 -11.50
N SER A 125 8.32 4.04 -11.92
CA SER A 125 8.34 5.46 -12.27
C SER A 125 7.43 5.79 -13.46
N LEU A 126 7.39 4.94 -14.47
CA LEU A 126 6.49 5.11 -15.62
C LEU A 126 5.02 4.98 -15.18
N PHE A 127 4.70 3.96 -14.40
CA PHE A 127 3.32 3.71 -13.96
C PHE A 127 2.80 4.81 -13.03
N PHE A 128 3.58 5.22 -12.05
CA PHE A 128 3.16 6.15 -11.02
C PHE A 128 3.41 7.61 -11.39
N ARG A 129 4.66 7.97 -11.71
CA ARG A 129 5.03 9.37 -11.95
C ARG A 129 4.63 9.87 -13.33
N ARG A 130 4.85 9.08 -14.38
CA ARG A 130 4.41 9.42 -15.74
C ARG A 130 2.90 9.24 -15.90
N GLY A 131 2.28 8.39 -15.07
CA GLY A 131 0.84 8.15 -15.06
C GLY A 131 0.36 7.24 -16.18
N ASP A 132 1.16 6.25 -16.57
CA ASP A 132 0.75 5.23 -17.54
C ASP A 132 -0.39 4.38 -16.97
N VAL A 133 -0.37 4.14 -15.65
CA VAL A 133 -1.52 3.61 -14.92
C VAL A 133 -2.36 4.79 -14.42
N LYS A 134 -3.61 4.85 -14.84
CA LYS A 134 -4.56 5.87 -14.40
C LYS A 134 -5.19 5.52 -13.08
N SER A 135 -5.57 6.52 -12.30
CA SER A 135 -6.41 6.32 -11.12
C SER A 135 -7.77 5.76 -11.50
N ALA A 136 -8.32 4.94 -10.63
CA ALA A 136 -9.64 4.35 -10.84
C ALA A 136 -10.69 5.44 -11.05
N PRO A 137 -11.61 5.26 -12.02
CA PRO A 137 -12.63 6.27 -12.35
C PRO A 137 -13.66 6.44 -11.23
N HIS A 138 -13.79 5.42 -10.38
CA HIS A 138 -14.75 5.43 -9.28
C HIS A 138 -14.04 5.55 -7.94
N ARG A 139 -14.57 6.46 -7.10
CA ARG A 139 -14.12 6.63 -5.73
C ARG A 139 -15.19 6.14 -4.77
N ILE A 140 -14.77 5.33 -3.79
CA ILE A 140 -15.66 4.77 -2.78
C ILE A 140 -15.24 5.25 -1.39
N ALA A 141 -16.18 5.81 -0.64
CA ALA A 141 -16.01 6.12 0.77
C ALA A 141 -16.57 4.98 1.62
N ILE A 142 -15.71 4.30 2.36
CA ILE A 142 -16.10 3.28 3.32
C ILE A 142 -16.42 3.99 4.63
N MET A 143 -17.70 4.11 4.94
CA MET A 143 -18.17 4.85 6.11
C MET A 143 -17.89 4.09 7.40
N SER A 144 -17.38 4.79 8.39
CA SER A 144 -17.23 4.29 9.77
C SER A 144 -17.49 5.42 10.75
N SER A 145 -18.00 5.09 11.94
CA SER A 145 -18.18 6.05 13.03
C SER A 145 -17.02 5.97 14.03
N LYS A 146 -16.78 7.04 14.81
CA LYS A 146 -15.84 6.98 15.93
C LYS A 146 -16.19 5.84 16.89
N LYS A 147 -17.47 5.65 17.19
CA LYS A 147 -17.93 4.57 18.05
C LYS A 147 -17.52 3.19 17.55
N GLU A 148 -17.62 2.97 16.25
CA GLU A 148 -17.19 1.70 15.65
C GLU A 148 -15.68 1.51 15.74
N VAL A 149 -14.91 2.55 15.45
CA VAL A 149 -13.42 2.50 15.47
C VAL A 149 -12.90 2.21 16.87
N PHE A 150 -13.50 2.81 17.90
CA PHE A 150 -13.06 2.65 19.29
C PHE A 150 -13.82 1.57 20.07
N SER A 151 -14.64 0.76 19.42
CA SER A 151 -15.34 -0.33 20.08
C SER A 151 -14.37 -1.41 20.59
N PRO A 152 -14.53 -1.87 21.84
CA PRO A 152 -13.72 -2.96 22.38
C PRO A 152 -13.80 -4.23 21.50
N GLY A 153 -12.69 -4.92 21.34
CA GLY A 153 -12.62 -6.19 20.59
C GLY A 153 -12.58 -6.06 19.07
N ARG A 154 -12.60 -4.85 18.51
CA ARG A 154 -12.31 -4.67 17.09
C ARG A 154 -10.81 -4.80 16.81
N SER A 155 -10.53 -5.50 15.74
CA SER A 155 -9.21 -5.54 15.12
C SER A 155 -8.76 -4.13 14.73
N SER A 156 -7.45 -3.90 14.66
CA SER A 156 -6.85 -2.67 14.12
C SER A 156 -7.27 -2.36 12.68
N SER A 157 -7.90 -3.31 11.98
CA SER A 157 -8.48 -3.11 10.66
C SER A 157 -9.89 -2.55 10.78
N VAL A 158 -10.03 -1.28 10.45
CA VAL A 158 -11.34 -0.58 10.40
C VAL A 158 -12.23 -1.14 9.28
N VAL A 159 -11.64 -1.80 8.29
CA VAL A 159 -12.35 -2.26 7.09
C VAL A 159 -12.33 -3.78 7.01
N ALA A 160 -13.50 -4.35 6.77
CA ALA A 160 -13.62 -5.79 6.58
C ALA A 160 -12.76 -6.27 5.39
N PRO A 161 -12.06 -7.42 5.51
CA PRO A 161 -11.17 -7.91 4.45
C PRO A 161 -11.83 -8.03 3.06
N VAL A 162 -13.12 -8.37 3.02
CA VAL A 162 -13.87 -8.46 1.76
C VAL A 162 -13.98 -7.11 1.06
N LEU A 163 -14.16 -6.03 1.80
CA LEU A 163 -14.24 -4.67 1.24
C LEU A 163 -12.89 -4.18 0.70
N SER A 164 -11.80 -4.73 1.20
CA SER A 164 -10.46 -4.40 0.68
C SER A 164 -10.29 -4.79 -0.79
N ARG A 165 -11.05 -5.77 -1.28
CA ARG A 165 -11.02 -6.17 -2.70
C ARG A 165 -11.54 -5.09 -3.64
N LEU A 166 -12.38 -4.19 -3.15
CA LEU A 166 -12.85 -3.05 -3.94
C LEU A 166 -11.70 -2.16 -4.40
N THR A 167 -10.60 -2.12 -3.66
CA THR A 167 -9.39 -1.35 -4.02
C THR A 167 -8.63 -1.88 -5.23
N LEU A 168 -8.98 -3.07 -5.72
CA LEU A 168 -8.46 -3.61 -6.99
C LEU A 168 -9.16 -3.00 -8.22
N LEU A 169 -10.30 -2.35 -8.02
CA LEU A 169 -11.13 -1.80 -9.09
C LEU A 169 -11.46 -0.31 -8.90
N THR A 170 -11.32 0.20 -7.69
CA THR A 170 -11.78 1.54 -7.31
C THR A 170 -10.79 2.23 -6.38
N ASP A 171 -10.83 3.57 -6.34
CA ASP A 171 -10.14 4.36 -5.33
C ASP A 171 -10.98 4.34 -4.03
N ALA A 172 -10.71 3.37 -3.15
CA ALA A 172 -11.44 3.22 -1.89
C ALA A 172 -10.66 3.79 -0.70
N SER A 173 -11.36 4.48 0.19
CA SER A 173 -10.78 5.08 1.40
C SER A 173 -11.81 5.15 2.53
N VAL A 174 -11.33 5.25 3.77
CA VAL A 174 -12.20 5.32 4.96
C VAL A 174 -12.68 6.75 5.15
N MET A 175 -13.95 6.90 5.48
CA MET A 175 -14.57 8.16 5.83
C MET A 175 -15.25 8.03 7.21
N PHE A 176 -15.11 9.06 8.04
CA PHE A 176 -15.71 9.08 9.36
C PHE A 176 -16.98 9.90 9.36
N SER A 177 -18.13 9.24 9.51
CA SER A 177 -19.45 9.83 9.38
C SER A 177 -19.79 10.92 10.38
N ASP A 178 -19.14 10.89 11.54
CA ASP A 178 -19.34 11.83 12.65
C ASP A 178 -18.31 12.98 12.68
N ILE A 179 -17.39 13.02 11.73
CA ILE A 179 -16.34 14.06 11.67
C ILE A 179 -16.40 14.81 10.34
N GLN A 180 -16.69 14.09 9.27
CA GLN A 180 -16.70 14.64 7.91
C GLN A 180 -18.12 14.88 7.44
N PRO A 181 -18.41 16.04 6.82
CA PRO A 181 -19.66 16.19 6.08
C PRO A 181 -19.71 15.13 4.98
N ALA A 182 -20.87 14.54 4.77
CA ALA A 182 -21.06 13.58 3.70
C ALA A 182 -20.60 14.22 2.37
N PRO A 183 -19.72 13.56 1.61
CA PRO A 183 -19.33 14.09 0.32
C PRO A 183 -20.59 14.19 -0.55
N THR A 184 -20.68 15.27 -1.31
CA THR A 184 -21.67 15.37 -2.38
C THR A 184 -21.25 14.35 -3.44
N MET A 185 -21.67 13.11 -3.24
CA MET A 185 -21.38 12.05 -4.19
C MET A 185 -22.25 12.26 -5.43
N PRO A 186 -21.67 12.36 -6.62
CA PRO A 186 -22.46 12.21 -7.83
C PRO A 186 -23.16 10.85 -7.74
N LYS A 187 -24.45 10.79 -8.06
CA LYS A 187 -25.16 9.51 -8.20
C LYS A 187 -24.37 8.72 -9.24
N LEU A 188 -23.69 7.67 -8.79
CA LEU A 188 -23.03 6.75 -9.71
C LEU A 188 -24.12 6.16 -10.61
N PRO A 189 -23.96 6.19 -11.94
CA PRO A 189 -24.84 5.42 -12.81
C PRO A 189 -24.82 3.97 -12.35
N ARG A 190 -25.97 3.31 -12.36
CA ARG A 190 -26.01 1.86 -12.09
C ARG A 190 -25.11 1.18 -13.11
N PRO A 191 -24.20 0.30 -12.69
CA PRO A 191 -23.42 -0.46 -13.65
C PRO A 191 -24.37 -1.26 -14.55
N ASP A 192 -24.11 -1.26 -15.84
CA ASP A 192 -24.95 -1.96 -16.85
C ASP A 192 -24.96 -3.49 -16.70
N TRP A 193 -24.20 -4.01 -15.72
CA TRP A 193 -24.08 -5.44 -15.43
C TRP A 193 -24.86 -5.89 -14.17
N VAL A 194 -25.79 -5.08 -13.67
CA VAL A 194 -26.71 -5.43 -12.57
C VAL A 194 -28.10 -5.73 -13.13
#